data_96d6d85cfde8a85ede8eaab25e0688cb
#
_entry.id   96d6d85cfde8a85ede8eaab25e0688cb
#
_cell.length_a   1.000
_cell.length_b   1.000
_cell.length_c   1.000
_cell.angle_alpha   90.00
_cell.angle_beta   90.00
_cell.angle_gamma   90.00
#
_symmetry.space_group_name_H-M   'P 1'
#
loop_
_entity.id
_entity.type
_entity.pdbx_description
1 polymer ?
#
loop_
_entity_poly.entity_id
_entity_poly.type
_entity_poly.pdbx_seq_one_letter_code
_entity_poly.pdbx_strand_id
1 'polypeptide(L)'
;GCATLIEILKTVPEHIDFLASFTVQEEIGLRGAKIAAYDFDPQVVIAVDSTPAHDLPRPDGRENTQYNCKLRHGPAIYLSDAGTLSDPRLIRYLKDVAEENKIPYQFRQPGGGGTNAGALHLTRQGVPAVSVSIPGRYAHTAVMLASVSDWQNTLRLLKLALEQLTPDVLKEDRF
;
A
#
# COMPACT_ATOMS: atom_id res chain seq x y z
N GLY A 1 -0.55 -7.92 4.51
CA GLY A 1 0.82 -7.50 4.14
C GLY A 1 1.79 -8.69 4.10
N CYS A 2 2.06 -9.37 5.21
CA CYS A 2 3.10 -10.42 5.29
C CYS A 2 2.93 -11.54 4.25
N ALA A 3 1.73 -12.08 4.08
CA ALA A 3 1.48 -13.13 3.08
C ALA A 3 1.77 -12.63 1.64
N THR A 4 1.41 -11.39 1.33
CA THR A 4 1.70 -10.76 0.04
C THR A 4 3.21 -10.66 -0.18
N LEU A 5 3.95 -10.19 0.82
CA LEU A 5 5.40 -10.05 0.72
C LEU A 5 6.12 -11.42 0.56
N ILE A 6 5.65 -12.47 1.27
CA ILE A 6 6.16 -13.83 1.10
C ILE A 6 5.96 -14.33 -0.33
N GLU A 7 4.81 -14.07 -0.93
CA GLU A 7 4.54 -14.49 -2.31
C GLU A 7 5.32 -13.67 -3.35
N ILE A 8 5.62 -12.40 -3.06
CA ILE A 8 6.50 -11.57 -3.91
C ILE A 8 7.93 -12.11 -3.88
N LEU A 9 8.45 -12.45 -2.70
CA LEU A 9 9.81 -12.98 -2.53
C LEU A 9 10.11 -14.24 -3.35
N LYS A 10 9.08 -14.99 -3.77
CA LYS A 10 9.26 -16.18 -4.63
C LYS A 10 9.58 -15.84 -6.09
N THR A 11 9.34 -14.62 -6.52
CA THR A 11 9.42 -14.20 -7.92
C THR A 11 9.95 -12.76 -8.05
N VAL A 12 11.04 -12.45 -7.33
CA VAL A 12 11.66 -11.12 -7.40
C VAL A 12 12.31 -10.91 -8.76
N PRO A 13 12.08 -9.78 -9.45
CA PRO A 13 12.77 -9.46 -10.70
C PRO A 13 14.28 -9.25 -10.49
N GLU A 14 15.08 -9.72 -11.44
CA GLU A 14 16.55 -9.63 -11.36
C GLU A 14 17.13 -8.23 -11.61
N HIS A 15 16.35 -7.33 -12.20
CA HIS A 15 16.81 -5.98 -12.59
C HIS A 15 16.70 -4.93 -11.49
N ILE A 16 16.17 -5.30 -10.32
CA ILE A 16 16.05 -4.42 -9.15
C ILE A 16 16.67 -5.06 -7.91
N ASP A 17 17.25 -4.25 -7.04
CA ASP A 17 17.62 -4.67 -5.69
C ASP A 17 16.38 -4.64 -4.79
N PHE A 18 15.78 -5.80 -4.57
CA PHE A 18 14.55 -5.91 -3.79
C PHE A 18 14.85 -6.14 -2.31
N LEU A 19 14.49 -5.16 -1.50
CA LEU A 19 14.70 -5.17 -0.05
C LEU A 19 13.36 -5.43 0.65
N ALA A 20 13.17 -6.61 1.23
CA ALA A 20 11.98 -6.99 1.95
C ALA A 20 12.17 -6.87 3.46
N SER A 21 11.23 -6.24 4.16
CA SER A 21 11.26 -6.14 5.62
C SER A 21 9.92 -6.47 6.24
N PHE A 22 9.93 -7.38 7.19
CA PHE A 22 8.80 -7.70 8.08
C PHE A 22 9.03 -6.97 9.40
N THR A 23 8.56 -5.76 9.48
CA THR A 23 8.86 -4.87 10.60
C THR A 23 8.00 -5.16 11.82
N VAL A 24 8.57 -4.97 12.99
CA VAL A 24 7.90 -5.13 14.29
C VAL A 24 7.44 -3.78 14.84
N GLN A 25 6.46 -3.82 15.75
CA GLN A 25 6.03 -2.65 16.51
C GLN A 25 5.48 -1.51 15.63
N GLU A 26 4.72 -1.85 14.60
CA GLU A 26 4.05 -0.88 13.74
C GLU A 26 3.03 -0.07 14.53
N GLU A 27 2.13 -0.72 15.26
CA GLU A 27 0.99 -0.15 16.02
C GLU A 27 1.40 0.81 17.16
N ILE A 28 2.66 0.78 17.58
CA ILE A 28 3.18 1.60 18.68
C ILE A 28 4.25 2.61 18.23
N GLY A 29 4.19 3.01 16.96
CA GLY A 29 5.02 4.10 16.43
C GLY A 29 6.00 3.72 15.34
N LEU A 30 5.70 2.70 14.53
CA LEU A 30 6.44 2.33 13.30
C LEU A 30 7.92 2.04 13.56
N ARG A 31 8.24 1.47 14.72
CA ARG A 31 9.62 1.42 15.25
C ARG A 31 10.54 0.57 14.38
N GLY A 32 10.11 -0.63 13.99
CA GLY A 32 10.90 -1.49 13.12
C GLY A 32 11.09 -0.91 11.72
N ALA A 33 10.07 -0.23 11.19
CA ALA A 33 10.15 0.42 9.89
C ALA A 33 11.22 1.52 9.85
N LYS A 34 11.31 2.34 10.89
CA LYS A 34 12.35 3.40 10.98
C LYS A 34 13.76 2.85 10.87
N ILE A 35 14.03 1.72 11.55
CA ILE A 35 15.35 1.10 11.54
C ILE A 35 15.63 0.46 10.17
N ALA A 36 14.69 -0.33 9.66
CA ALA A 36 14.85 -0.99 8.37
C ALA A 36 15.09 0.01 7.23
N ALA A 37 14.34 1.11 7.18
CA ALA A 37 14.53 2.13 6.16
C ALA A 37 15.92 2.80 6.23
N TYR A 38 16.40 3.04 7.44
CA TYR A 38 17.72 3.65 7.63
C TYR A 38 18.84 2.72 7.16
N ASP A 39 18.75 1.44 7.47
CA ASP A 39 19.76 0.45 7.11
C ASP A 39 19.74 0.12 5.60
N PHE A 40 18.55 0.01 5.03
CA PHE A 40 18.39 -0.35 3.61
C PHE A 40 18.70 0.79 2.65
N ASP A 41 18.52 2.03 3.05
CA ASP A 41 18.69 3.22 2.20
C ASP A 41 18.00 3.10 0.83
N PRO A 42 16.69 2.80 0.78
CA PRO A 42 16.00 2.47 -0.46
C PRO A 42 15.74 3.72 -1.30
N GLN A 43 15.67 3.55 -2.63
CA GLN A 43 15.31 4.61 -3.57
C GLN A 43 13.80 4.81 -3.67
N VAL A 44 13.01 3.77 -3.42
CA VAL A 44 11.53 3.73 -3.44
C VAL A 44 11.03 2.84 -2.33
N VAL A 45 9.92 3.21 -1.75
CA VAL A 45 9.26 2.41 -0.72
C VAL A 45 7.81 2.14 -1.10
N ILE A 46 7.41 0.87 -1.02
CA ILE A 46 6.01 0.45 -1.06
C ILE A 46 5.68 -0.22 0.27
N ALA A 47 4.84 0.42 1.08
CA ALA A 47 4.32 -0.19 2.29
C ALA A 47 3.09 -1.05 1.95
N VAL A 48 3.11 -2.32 2.38
CA VAL A 48 2.03 -3.28 2.12
C VAL A 48 1.33 -3.64 3.41
N ASP A 49 0.06 -3.29 3.52
CA ASP A 49 -0.70 -3.42 4.75
C ASP A 49 -2.13 -3.92 4.50
N SER A 50 -2.97 -3.86 5.50
CA SER A 50 -4.43 -3.93 5.40
C SER A 50 -5.04 -2.58 5.79
N THR A 51 -6.24 -2.29 5.32
CA THR A 51 -6.91 -1.03 5.65
C THR A 51 -8.39 -1.25 5.99
N PRO A 52 -8.94 -0.53 6.97
CA PRO A 52 -10.36 -0.65 7.29
C PRO A 52 -11.26 -0.34 6.09
N ALA A 53 -12.15 -1.25 5.74
CA ALA A 53 -13.23 -1.03 4.81
C ALA A 53 -14.49 -0.64 5.59
N HIS A 54 -14.82 0.63 5.63
CA HIS A 54 -16.02 1.14 6.29
C HIS A 54 -17.21 1.21 5.31
N ASP A 55 -17.38 0.15 4.55
CA ASP A 55 -18.35 0.04 3.44
C ASP A 55 -19.66 -0.65 3.82
N LEU A 56 -19.90 -0.84 5.10
CA LEU A 56 -21.18 -1.41 5.58
C LEU A 56 -22.32 -0.43 5.34
N PRO A 57 -23.53 -0.95 5.06
CA PRO A 57 -24.73 -0.12 4.96
C PRO A 57 -24.95 0.67 6.25
N ARG A 58 -25.46 1.89 6.13
CA ARG A 58 -25.84 2.68 7.29
C ARG A 58 -27.12 2.09 7.91
N PRO A 59 -27.25 2.14 9.25
CA PRO A 59 -28.45 1.64 9.94
C PRO A 59 -29.75 2.36 9.54
N ASP A 60 -29.64 3.60 9.07
CA ASP A 60 -30.77 4.44 8.62
C ASP A 60 -31.16 4.18 7.15
N GLY A 61 -30.56 3.20 6.48
CA GLY A 61 -30.82 2.84 5.10
C GLY A 61 -30.30 3.81 4.04
N ARG A 62 -29.62 4.88 4.44
CA ARG A 62 -29.01 5.84 3.51
C ARG A 62 -27.71 5.27 2.94
N GLU A 63 -27.29 5.82 1.80
CA GLU A 63 -26.00 5.50 1.22
C GLU A 63 -24.87 5.83 2.19
N ASN A 64 -23.92 4.91 2.36
CA ASN A 64 -22.73 5.16 3.13
C ASN A 64 -21.69 5.89 2.25
N THR A 65 -21.55 7.19 2.46
CA THR A 65 -20.58 8.05 1.78
C THR A 65 -19.30 8.25 2.58
N GLN A 66 -19.19 7.65 3.76
CA GLN A 66 -18.04 7.82 4.68
C GLN A 66 -17.08 6.61 4.65
N TYR A 67 -17.16 5.79 3.63
CA TYR A 67 -16.22 4.69 3.47
C TYR A 67 -14.83 5.22 3.05
N ASN A 68 -13.77 4.62 3.56
CA ASN A 68 -12.40 4.88 3.10
C ASN A 68 -11.97 3.95 1.95
N CYS A 69 -12.46 2.73 1.93
CA CYS A 69 -12.36 1.77 0.82
C CYS A 69 -13.48 0.74 0.93
N LYS A 70 -13.66 -0.08 -0.11
CA LYS A 70 -14.70 -1.11 -0.19
C LYS A 70 -14.09 -2.49 -0.42
N LEU A 71 -14.70 -3.52 0.16
CA LEU A 71 -14.39 -4.91 -0.17
C LEU A 71 -14.74 -5.22 -1.63
N ARG A 72 -13.97 -6.10 -2.25
CA ARG A 72 -14.16 -6.59 -3.63
C ARG A 72 -13.95 -5.54 -4.71
N HIS A 73 -13.29 -4.42 -4.37
CA HIS A 73 -12.92 -3.37 -5.32
C HIS A 73 -11.42 -3.34 -5.61
N GLY A 74 -10.68 -4.39 -5.22
CA GLY A 74 -9.25 -4.50 -5.42
C GLY A 74 -8.41 -3.76 -4.36
N PRO A 75 -7.08 -3.73 -4.54
CA PRO A 75 -6.18 -3.02 -3.64
C PRO A 75 -6.53 -1.56 -3.48
N ALA A 76 -6.33 -1.05 -2.27
CA ALA A 76 -6.49 0.36 -1.95
C ALA A 76 -5.11 1.06 -2.04
N ILE A 77 -4.93 1.90 -3.05
CA ILE A 77 -3.75 2.76 -3.21
C ILE A 77 -3.97 4.03 -2.41
N TYR A 78 -3.04 4.39 -1.57
CA TYR A 78 -3.15 5.57 -0.72
C TYR A 78 -2.74 6.84 -1.47
N LEU A 79 -3.58 7.86 -1.42
CA LEU A 79 -3.22 9.24 -1.77
C LEU A 79 -2.54 9.91 -0.58
N SER A 80 -3.12 9.73 0.60
CA SER A 80 -2.59 10.22 1.87
C SER A 80 -3.15 9.44 3.06
N ASP A 81 -2.46 9.52 4.19
CA ASP A 81 -2.94 9.10 5.50
C ASP A 81 -2.50 10.10 6.59
N ALA A 82 -2.62 9.74 7.86
CA ALA A 82 -2.27 10.65 8.97
C ALA A 82 -0.77 11.00 9.02
N GLY A 83 0.10 10.20 8.44
CA GLY A 83 1.56 10.36 8.51
C GLY A 83 2.26 10.51 7.16
N THR A 84 1.53 10.36 6.03
CA THR A 84 2.15 10.27 4.71
C THR A 84 1.32 10.99 3.65
N LEU A 85 2.00 11.74 2.80
CA LEU A 85 1.53 12.06 1.45
C LEU A 85 2.27 11.14 0.49
N SER A 86 1.55 10.24 -0.17
CA SER A 86 2.15 9.33 -1.14
C SER A 86 2.75 10.10 -2.33
N ASP A 87 3.88 9.62 -2.85
CA ASP A 87 4.51 10.26 -4.02
C ASP A 87 3.59 10.14 -5.24
N PRO A 88 3.20 11.26 -5.88
CA PRO A 88 2.27 11.25 -7.00
C PRO A 88 2.74 10.41 -8.20
N ARG A 89 4.06 10.28 -8.40
CA ARG A 89 4.64 9.46 -9.48
C ARG A 89 4.36 7.98 -9.23
N LEU A 90 4.53 7.53 -7.98
CA LEU A 90 4.24 6.15 -7.61
C LEU A 90 2.74 5.84 -7.65
N ILE A 91 1.88 6.82 -7.31
CA ILE A 91 0.43 6.68 -7.44
C ILE A 91 0.05 6.50 -8.91
N ARG A 92 0.54 7.36 -9.81
CA ARG A 92 0.28 7.25 -11.25
C ARG A 92 0.79 5.93 -11.79
N TYR A 93 2.02 5.59 -11.48
CA TYR A 93 2.64 4.35 -11.90
C TYR A 93 1.80 3.11 -11.53
N LEU A 94 1.41 2.97 -10.27
CA LEU A 94 0.59 1.85 -9.80
C LEU A 94 -0.80 1.84 -10.46
N LYS A 95 -1.39 3.01 -10.66
CA LYS A 95 -2.65 3.17 -11.39
C LYS A 95 -2.50 2.68 -12.82
N ASP A 96 -1.49 3.12 -13.54
CA ASP A 96 -1.28 2.78 -14.95
C ASP A 96 -1.01 1.28 -15.12
N VAL A 97 -0.17 0.68 -14.27
CA VAL A 97 0.01 -0.78 -14.22
C VAL A 97 -1.31 -1.52 -13.99
N ALA A 98 -2.16 -1.01 -13.09
CA ALA A 98 -3.46 -1.64 -12.81
C ALA A 98 -4.39 -1.54 -14.03
N GLU A 99 -4.48 -0.38 -14.67
CA GLU A 99 -5.35 -0.13 -15.83
C GLU A 99 -4.90 -0.96 -17.05
N GLU A 100 -3.63 -0.95 -17.39
CA GLU A 100 -3.05 -1.73 -18.49
C GLU A 100 -3.31 -3.25 -18.34
N ASN A 101 -3.26 -3.74 -17.10
CA ASN A 101 -3.43 -5.15 -16.81
C ASN A 101 -4.86 -5.52 -16.37
N LYS A 102 -5.81 -4.58 -16.45
CA LYS A 102 -7.22 -4.78 -16.07
C LYS A 102 -7.36 -5.34 -14.65
N ILE A 103 -6.57 -4.80 -13.72
CA ILE A 103 -6.66 -5.13 -12.30
C ILE A 103 -7.61 -4.11 -11.65
N PRO A 104 -8.69 -4.55 -11.00
CA PRO A 104 -9.51 -3.63 -10.23
C PRO A 104 -8.69 -3.03 -9.09
N TYR A 105 -8.79 -1.74 -8.90
CA TYR A 105 -8.14 -1.00 -7.83
C TYR A 105 -9.03 0.13 -7.34
N GLN A 106 -8.70 0.70 -6.21
CA GLN A 106 -9.39 1.87 -5.68
C GLN A 106 -8.38 2.81 -5.00
N PHE A 107 -8.68 4.10 -4.99
CA PHE A 107 -7.95 5.02 -4.14
C PHE A 107 -8.56 5.02 -2.75
N ARG A 108 -7.71 4.83 -1.73
CA ARG A 108 -8.16 4.97 -0.35
C ARG A 108 -8.53 6.43 -0.10
N GLN A 109 -9.76 6.63 0.35
CA GLN A 109 -10.22 7.96 0.74
C GLN A 109 -9.43 8.45 1.95
N PRO A 110 -9.14 9.75 2.04
CA PRO A 110 -8.46 10.33 3.19
C PRO A 110 -9.14 9.94 4.50
N GLY A 111 -8.35 9.61 5.50
CA GLY A 111 -8.87 9.19 6.80
C GLY A 111 -7.75 9.06 7.81
N GLY A 112 -8.14 8.80 9.06
CA GLY A 112 -7.20 8.55 10.14
C GLY A 112 -6.39 7.27 9.96
N GLY A 113 -5.43 7.04 10.86
CA GLY A 113 -4.49 5.94 10.79
C GLY A 113 -3.32 6.20 9.83
N GLY A 114 -2.36 5.33 9.86
CA GLY A 114 -1.16 5.41 9.03
C GLY A 114 -0.70 4.01 8.66
N THR A 115 0.45 3.94 8.02
CA THR A 115 1.16 2.71 7.71
C THR A 115 2.65 2.93 7.95
N ASN A 116 3.46 1.90 7.74
CA ASN A 116 4.91 2.03 7.80
C ASN A 116 5.47 3.12 6.86
N ALA A 117 4.77 3.49 5.78
CA ALA A 117 5.18 4.57 4.90
C ALA A 117 5.42 5.90 5.65
N GLY A 118 4.65 6.16 6.71
CA GLY A 118 4.81 7.36 7.55
C GLY A 118 6.18 7.49 8.23
N ALA A 119 6.88 6.38 8.44
CA ALA A 119 8.26 6.41 8.94
C ALA A 119 9.28 6.31 7.81
N LEU A 120 8.96 5.51 6.80
CA LEU A 120 9.88 5.17 5.73
C LEU A 120 10.20 6.38 4.84
N HIS A 121 9.18 7.18 4.48
CA HIS A 121 9.37 8.36 3.60
C HIS A 121 10.22 9.47 4.21
N LEU A 122 10.36 9.49 5.55
CA LEU A 122 11.17 10.48 6.28
C LEU A 122 12.63 10.04 6.47
N THR A 123 13.01 8.86 5.98
CA THR A 123 14.36 8.34 6.17
C THR A 123 15.37 9.18 5.40
N ARG A 124 16.50 9.48 6.07
CA ARG A 124 17.65 10.23 5.49
C ARG A 124 17.20 11.55 4.88
N GLN A 125 17.31 11.69 3.56
CA GLN A 125 16.92 12.91 2.81
C GLN A 125 15.49 12.88 2.30
N GLY A 126 14.73 11.86 2.69
CA GLY A 126 13.38 11.58 2.20
C GLY A 126 13.37 10.59 1.04
N VAL A 127 12.42 9.67 1.07
CA VAL A 127 12.29 8.59 0.07
C VAL A 127 10.88 8.62 -0.52
N PRO A 128 10.72 8.58 -1.85
CA PRO A 128 9.43 8.40 -2.48
C PRO A 128 8.72 7.15 -1.94
N ALA A 129 7.52 7.33 -1.41
CA ALA A 129 6.78 6.25 -0.76
C ALA A 129 5.32 6.22 -1.19
N VAL A 130 4.74 5.04 -1.22
CA VAL A 130 3.32 4.81 -1.40
C VAL A 130 2.87 3.62 -0.55
N SER A 131 1.63 3.66 -0.06
CA SER A 131 1.01 2.52 0.61
C SER A 131 0.00 1.84 -0.31
N VAL A 132 0.01 0.51 -0.31
CA VAL A 132 -0.97 -0.33 -0.99
C VAL A 132 -1.52 -1.32 0.02
N SER A 133 -2.81 -1.26 0.28
CA SER A 133 -3.42 -2.08 1.33
C SER A 133 -4.54 -2.98 0.81
N ILE A 134 -4.69 -4.13 1.48
CA ILE A 134 -5.82 -5.03 1.28
C ILE A 134 -7.00 -4.51 2.11
N PRO A 135 -8.17 -4.21 1.49
CA PRO A 135 -9.35 -3.84 2.23
C PRO A 135 -9.84 -4.92 3.18
N GLY A 136 -10.22 -4.55 4.40
CA GLY A 136 -10.75 -5.50 5.36
C GLY A 136 -11.70 -4.85 6.35
N ARG A 137 -12.76 -5.57 6.72
CA ARG A 137 -13.69 -5.14 7.76
C ARG A 137 -13.23 -5.61 9.12
N TYR A 138 -13.57 -4.88 10.14
CA TYR A 138 -13.29 -5.20 11.55
C TYR A 138 -11.80 -5.20 11.89
N ALA A 139 -11.01 -4.36 11.21
CA ALA A 139 -9.60 -4.14 11.56
C ALA A 139 -9.46 -3.74 13.05
N HIS A 140 -8.32 -4.09 13.66
CA HIS A 140 -8.05 -3.91 15.09
C HIS A 140 -9.04 -4.60 16.04
N THR A 141 -9.65 -5.69 15.59
CA THR A 141 -10.48 -6.57 16.42
C THR A 141 -9.91 -8.01 16.40
N ALA A 142 -10.51 -8.89 17.18
CA ALA A 142 -10.07 -10.30 17.25
C ALA A 142 -10.21 -11.04 15.90
N VAL A 143 -11.07 -10.61 15.00
CA VAL A 143 -11.33 -11.25 13.71
C VAL A 143 -11.49 -10.17 12.64
N MET A 144 -10.66 -10.23 11.61
CA MET A 144 -10.76 -9.38 10.42
C MET A 144 -11.30 -10.18 9.24
N LEU A 145 -12.19 -9.58 8.47
CA LEU A 145 -12.74 -10.12 7.22
C LEU A 145 -12.11 -9.41 6.02
N ALA A 146 -11.47 -10.17 5.14
CA ALA A 146 -10.94 -9.67 3.88
C ALA A 146 -11.42 -10.52 2.71
N SER A 147 -11.40 -9.96 1.50
CA SER A 147 -11.72 -10.69 0.27
C SER A 147 -10.46 -11.34 -0.31
N VAL A 148 -10.51 -12.62 -0.61
CA VAL A 148 -9.41 -13.34 -1.28
C VAL A 148 -9.10 -12.71 -2.64
N SER A 149 -10.13 -12.25 -3.37
CA SER A 149 -9.92 -11.57 -4.66
C SER A 149 -9.17 -10.24 -4.52
N ASP A 150 -9.41 -9.49 -3.45
CA ASP A 150 -8.67 -8.24 -3.20
C ASP A 150 -7.21 -8.54 -2.88
N TRP A 151 -6.94 -9.55 -2.08
CA TRP A 151 -5.57 -10.02 -1.84
C TRP A 151 -4.87 -10.48 -3.11
N GLN A 152 -5.53 -11.29 -3.95
CA GLN A 152 -4.98 -11.77 -5.23
C GLN A 152 -4.68 -10.61 -6.18
N ASN A 153 -5.58 -9.62 -6.28
CA ASN A 153 -5.39 -8.43 -7.09
C ASN A 153 -4.26 -7.54 -6.55
N THR A 154 -4.13 -7.42 -5.24
CA THR A 154 -3.02 -6.71 -4.60
C THR A 154 -1.68 -7.38 -4.94
N LEU A 155 -1.61 -8.71 -4.79
CA LEU A 155 -0.41 -9.47 -5.13
C LEU A 155 -0.05 -9.33 -6.60
N ARG A 156 -1.03 -9.46 -7.50
CA ARG A 156 -0.85 -9.33 -8.94
C ARG A 156 -0.37 -7.93 -9.32
N LEU A 157 -0.98 -6.88 -8.76
CA LEU A 157 -0.57 -5.50 -9.00
C LEU A 157 0.88 -5.27 -8.58
N LEU A 158 1.24 -5.68 -7.37
CA LEU A 158 2.59 -5.45 -6.85
C LEU A 158 3.65 -6.25 -7.62
N LYS A 159 3.37 -7.50 -8.03
CA LYS A 159 4.30 -8.27 -8.86
C LYS A 159 4.56 -7.59 -10.19
N LEU A 160 3.50 -7.21 -10.91
CA LEU A 160 3.63 -6.51 -12.20
C LEU A 160 4.32 -5.15 -12.04
N ALA A 161 3.99 -4.42 -10.97
CA ALA A 161 4.66 -3.16 -10.70
C ALA A 161 6.17 -3.35 -10.44
N LEU A 162 6.58 -4.39 -9.75
CA LEU A 162 8.00 -4.68 -9.55
C LEU A 162 8.69 -5.14 -10.84
N GLU A 163 8.00 -5.94 -11.67
CA GLU A 163 8.50 -6.39 -12.98
C GLU A 163 8.73 -5.24 -13.96
N GLN A 164 7.92 -4.19 -13.90
CA GLN A 164 7.97 -3.04 -14.80
C GLN A 164 8.70 -1.83 -14.20
N LEU A 165 9.13 -1.90 -12.93
CA LEU A 165 9.75 -0.78 -12.24
C LEU A 165 11.09 -0.42 -12.86
N THR A 166 11.23 0.84 -13.28
CA THR A 166 12.47 1.40 -13.77
C THR A 166 12.76 2.75 -13.12
N PRO A 167 14.00 3.24 -13.14
CA PRO A 167 14.32 4.58 -12.63
C PRO A 167 13.55 5.72 -13.29
N ASP A 168 12.96 5.48 -14.47
CA ASP A 168 12.22 6.51 -15.19
C ASP A 168 10.94 6.94 -14.48
N VAL A 169 10.35 6.06 -13.67
CA VAL A 169 9.19 6.38 -12.82
C VAL A 169 9.46 7.60 -11.93
N LEU A 170 10.70 7.78 -11.48
CA LEU A 170 11.08 8.91 -10.62
C LEU A 170 11.55 10.15 -11.39
N LYS A 171 11.74 10.05 -12.71
CA LYS A 171 12.13 11.18 -13.56
C LYS A 171 10.95 12.05 -14.01
N GLU A 172 9.74 11.52 -13.93
CA GLU A 172 8.53 12.29 -14.23
C GLU A 172 8.37 13.48 -13.27
N ASP A 173 7.67 14.51 -13.74
CA ASP A 173 7.37 15.66 -12.89
C ASP A 173 6.54 15.22 -11.67
N ARG A 174 6.97 15.68 -10.51
CA ARG A 174 6.32 15.33 -9.26
C ARG A 174 4.95 15.98 -9.12
N PHE A 175 4.71 17.09 -9.84
CA PHE A 175 3.47 17.89 -9.78
C PHE A 175 2.95 18.18 -11.19
#